data_8344f2f506d4b6e3b8a43b316c4e7eba
#
_entry.id   8344f2f506d4b6e3b8a43b316c4e7eba
#
_cell.length_a   1.000
_cell.length_b   1.000
_cell.length_c   1.000
_cell.angle_alpha   90.00
_cell.angle_beta   90.00
_cell.angle_gamma   90.00
#
_symmetry.space_group_name_H-M   'P 1'
#
loop_
_entity.id
_entity.type
_entity.pdbx_description
1 polymer ?
#
loop_
_entity_poly.entity_id
_entity_poly.type
_entity_poly.pdbx_seq_one_letter_code
_entity_poly.pdbx_strand_id
1 'polypeptide(L)'
;MGFSYRLFFVYRGETDMIEENKVLSKEQRFEEGRGFIIGETVIAEFEPTVTERYHYKNMNSNEEYDVYIVVTKDIYGNTASGRVSDFLKIDWYRDFGIIDIELSRKGKRILAAKLQKEACNLAEEYCHEEIVASPGFYINEGVPIMVMGNRAMLPTEEKEKLTVVSSSTSLMKTIDIIDLKERISTYINFMPKVTVVLFYAALLGAIKPLLNHLSVITDFIIGVVAPSGHLKTSLTRLYTKWLVDEDELEISFDDSIRSDVLQKRIRQEAGQNFLIDDLHKKSNTYDQNKYKERLDKAVRIMSKVGNSALVFVTAESLKGTTIFSGHDRILQIKIPRMNSEDLEAYKMKMSNISHPYMAEIAICFVQALLDNYQDVKVTVEQYIGNKIFYNKSNFEMPEWCKGSTRIGNQVRVLYLVEDLFCQYMCENDSKLSGRIQLHEALEETGKIQVKQLEQLRFREEEEDILLVLHQIIEEGTNCKDIHIVMTESQYSSGDKNMALLKDGCFNIKGDVLISVLMKRVGRPVSLKKVSDQLHKEGILDEDSDKRTKKVASRRHYVINIAMLENYCKFLEVGEV
;
A
#
# COMPACT_ATOMS: atom_id res chain seq x y z
N MET A 1 1.48 -28.72 -1.21
CA MET A 1 1.99 -29.57 -2.29
C MET A 1 3.36 -29.02 -2.63
N GLY A 2 4.40 -29.69 -2.11
CA GLY A 2 5.78 -29.27 -2.28
C GLY A 2 6.25 -29.61 -3.69
N PHE A 3 6.54 -28.60 -4.47
CA PHE A 3 7.36 -28.75 -5.66
C PHE A 3 8.82 -28.53 -5.24
N SER A 4 9.47 -29.62 -4.88
CA SER A 4 10.92 -29.71 -4.85
C SER A 4 11.42 -29.46 -6.27
N TYR A 5 11.96 -28.28 -6.56
CA TYR A 5 12.82 -28.09 -7.73
C TYR A 5 14.17 -28.76 -7.47
N ARG A 6 14.15 -30.11 -7.38
CA ARG A 6 15.35 -30.87 -7.73
C ARG A 6 15.67 -30.48 -9.18
N LEU A 7 16.86 -29.91 -9.35
CA LEU A 7 17.54 -29.69 -10.62
C LEU A 7 16.88 -30.46 -11.76
N PHE A 8 16.18 -29.77 -12.65
CA PHE A 8 15.90 -30.28 -13.96
C PHE A 8 17.20 -30.29 -14.76
N PHE A 9 18.08 -31.23 -14.46
CA PHE A 9 18.90 -31.82 -15.49
C PHE A 9 17.95 -32.60 -16.39
N VAL A 10 17.37 -31.87 -17.34
CA VAL A 10 16.64 -32.50 -18.42
C VAL A 10 17.61 -33.50 -19.08
N TYR A 11 17.28 -34.74 -18.88
CA TYR A 11 17.78 -35.86 -19.64
C TYR A 11 18.16 -35.49 -21.08
N ARG A 12 19.42 -35.19 -21.32
CA ARG A 12 20.10 -35.36 -22.56
C ARG A 12 21.45 -35.98 -22.26
N GLY A 13 21.43 -37.33 -22.30
CA GLY A 13 22.56 -38.17 -22.52
C GLY A 13 23.53 -38.35 -21.33
N GLU A 14 23.26 -39.37 -20.50
CA GLU A 14 24.29 -39.97 -19.61
C GLU A 14 25.62 -40.23 -20.38
N THR A 15 25.55 -40.44 -21.68
CA THR A 15 26.70 -40.61 -22.55
C THR A 15 27.58 -39.36 -22.70
N ASP A 16 27.01 -38.16 -22.78
CA ASP A 16 27.76 -36.89 -22.91
C ASP A 16 28.52 -36.58 -21.62
N MET A 17 27.90 -36.77 -20.44
CA MET A 17 28.55 -36.58 -19.13
C MET A 17 29.67 -37.57 -18.84
N ILE A 18 29.53 -38.81 -19.31
CA ILE A 18 30.57 -39.84 -19.16
C ILE A 18 31.81 -39.49 -20.00
N GLU A 19 31.63 -38.94 -21.19
CA GLU A 19 32.77 -38.48 -22.03
C GLU A 19 33.47 -37.25 -21.43
N GLU A 20 32.71 -36.29 -20.90
CA GLU A 20 33.24 -35.09 -20.24
C GLU A 20 34.03 -35.45 -18.98
N ASN A 21 33.54 -36.36 -18.14
CA ASN A 21 34.24 -36.86 -16.97
C ASN A 21 35.53 -37.66 -17.34
N LYS A 22 35.53 -38.39 -18.45
CA LYS A 22 36.75 -39.05 -18.99
C LYS A 22 37.79 -38.04 -19.47
N VAL A 23 37.36 -36.92 -20.01
CA VAL A 23 38.29 -35.83 -20.41
C VAL A 23 38.87 -35.20 -19.16
N LEU A 24 38.03 -34.89 -18.13
CA LEU A 24 38.50 -34.29 -16.88
C LEU A 24 39.36 -35.21 -16.02
N SER A 25 39.42 -36.52 -16.30
CA SER A 25 40.35 -37.45 -15.63
C SER A 25 41.77 -37.37 -16.13
N LYS A 26 42.01 -36.67 -17.25
CA LYS A 26 43.37 -36.44 -17.75
C LYS A 26 44.03 -35.30 -16.96
N GLU A 27 45.36 -35.22 -17.06
CA GLU A 27 46.13 -34.16 -16.43
C GLU A 27 45.65 -32.79 -16.89
N GLN A 28 45.29 -31.96 -15.90
CA GLN A 28 44.81 -30.58 -16.09
C GLN A 28 45.92 -29.62 -15.64
N ARG A 29 46.20 -28.61 -16.44
CA ARG A 29 47.18 -27.58 -16.11
C ARG A 29 46.83 -26.25 -16.79
N PHE A 30 47.25 -25.18 -16.18
CA PHE A 30 47.24 -23.86 -16.78
C PHE A 30 48.68 -23.47 -17.19
N GLU A 31 48.86 -23.06 -18.44
CA GLU A 31 50.13 -22.55 -18.96
C GLU A 31 49.96 -21.09 -19.38
N GLU A 32 50.78 -20.20 -18.82
CA GLU A 32 50.80 -18.81 -19.25
C GLU A 32 51.14 -18.72 -20.74
N GLY A 33 50.43 -17.86 -21.46
CA GLY A 33 50.52 -17.74 -22.91
C GLY A 33 49.78 -18.81 -23.72
N ARG A 34 49.28 -19.89 -23.08
CA ARG A 34 48.52 -20.96 -23.76
C ARG A 34 47.13 -21.21 -23.22
N GLY A 35 46.91 -20.98 -21.92
CA GLY A 35 45.61 -21.13 -21.25
C GLY A 35 45.39 -22.46 -20.52
N PHE A 36 44.13 -22.83 -20.31
CA PHE A 36 43.73 -24.06 -19.64
C PHE A 36 43.81 -25.27 -20.60
N ILE A 37 44.60 -26.25 -20.22
CA ILE A 37 44.95 -27.40 -21.05
C ILE A 37 44.53 -28.69 -20.34
N ILE A 38 43.97 -29.63 -21.10
CA ILE A 38 43.68 -30.99 -20.64
C ILE A 38 44.40 -31.99 -21.57
N GLY A 39 45.38 -32.70 -21.01
CA GLY A 39 46.32 -33.48 -21.81
C GLY A 39 47.18 -32.58 -22.71
N GLU A 40 47.00 -32.67 -24.03
CA GLU A 40 47.66 -31.80 -25.02
C GLU A 40 46.73 -30.75 -25.64
N THR A 41 45.44 -30.75 -25.28
CA THR A 41 44.41 -29.90 -25.91
C THR A 41 44.16 -28.64 -25.10
N VAL A 42 44.29 -27.47 -25.72
CA VAL A 42 43.85 -26.18 -25.17
C VAL A 42 42.34 -26.13 -25.16
N ILE A 43 41.74 -25.94 -24.01
CA ILE A 43 40.28 -25.86 -23.81
C ILE A 43 39.80 -24.42 -23.83
N ALA A 44 40.55 -23.53 -23.17
CA ALA A 44 40.22 -22.11 -23.08
C ALA A 44 41.52 -21.28 -22.88
N GLU A 45 41.54 -20.03 -23.31
CA GLU A 45 42.62 -19.08 -23.07
C GLU A 45 42.57 -18.45 -21.66
N PHE A 46 41.76 -18.99 -20.79
CA PHE A 46 41.65 -18.62 -19.37
C PHE A 46 41.34 -19.85 -18.53
N GLU A 47 41.64 -19.78 -17.24
CA GLU A 47 41.29 -20.81 -16.27
C GLU A 47 40.27 -20.22 -15.27
N PRO A 48 39.03 -20.73 -15.25
CA PRO A 48 38.07 -20.39 -14.21
C PRO A 48 38.21 -21.35 -13.02
N THR A 49 38.05 -20.82 -11.81
CA THR A 49 38.07 -21.57 -10.56
C THR A 49 36.97 -21.10 -9.65
N VAL A 50 36.23 -22.02 -9.03
CA VAL A 50 35.23 -21.69 -8.02
C VAL A 50 35.93 -21.48 -6.69
N THR A 51 35.73 -20.30 -6.09
CA THR A 51 36.35 -19.94 -4.80
C THR A 51 35.35 -19.94 -3.65
N GLU A 52 34.09 -19.63 -3.91
CA GLU A 52 33.05 -19.54 -2.88
C GLU A 52 31.72 -20.02 -3.45
N ARG A 53 30.85 -20.53 -2.56
CA ARG A 53 29.48 -20.89 -2.86
C ARG A 53 28.56 -20.16 -1.90
N TYR A 54 27.54 -19.50 -2.42
CA TYR A 54 26.45 -18.89 -1.68
C TYR A 54 25.16 -19.66 -1.96
N HIS A 55 24.61 -20.28 -0.94
CA HIS A 55 23.29 -20.89 -0.99
C HIS A 55 22.25 -19.87 -0.56
N TYR A 56 21.40 -19.44 -1.49
CA TYR A 56 20.35 -18.46 -1.26
C TYR A 56 19.01 -19.12 -1.03
N LYS A 57 18.36 -18.73 0.07
CA LYS A 57 16.96 -19.05 0.36
C LYS A 57 16.11 -17.80 0.18
N ASN A 58 15.24 -17.78 -0.83
CA ASN A 58 14.39 -16.64 -1.11
C ASN A 58 13.07 -16.72 -0.31
N MET A 59 12.88 -15.83 0.65
CA MET A 59 11.71 -15.80 1.53
C MET A 59 10.40 -15.44 0.81
N ASN A 60 10.46 -14.85 -0.38
CA ASN A 60 9.28 -14.42 -1.11
C ASN A 60 8.73 -15.51 -2.01
N SER A 61 9.61 -16.26 -2.70
CA SER A 61 9.23 -17.32 -3.64
C SER A 61 9.37 -18.72 -3.06
N ASN A 62 9.99 -18.87 -1.88
CA ASN A 62 10.42 -20.16 -1.30
C ASN A 62 11.33 -20.95 -2.24
N GLU A 63 12.04 -20.27 -3.13
CA GLU A 63 13.02 -20.86 -4.02
C GLU A 63 14.41 -20.85 -3.36
N GLU A 64 15.14 -21.93 -3.55
CA GLU A 64 16.52 -22.06 -3.12
C GLU A 64 17.40 -22.21 -4.37
N TYR A 65 18.52 -21.48 -4.39
CA TYR A 65 19.45 -21.52 -5.51
C TYR A 65 20.88 -21.21 -5.07
N ASP A 66 21.84 -21.76 -5.79
CA ASP A 66 23.24 -21.52 -5.54
C ASP A 66 23.79 -20.44 -6.48
N VAL A 67 24.69 -19.61 -5.95
CA VAL A 67 25.52 -18.66 -6.70
C VAL A 67 26.96 -18.89 -6.29
N TYR A 68 27.82 -18.96 -7.26
CA TYR A 68 29.24 -19.24 -7.08
C TYR A 68 30.09 -18.02 -7.42
N ILE A 69 31.12 -17.76 -6.63
CA ILE A 69 32.17 -16.82 -7.03
C ILE A 69 33.16 -17.59 -7.88
N VAL A 70 33.30 -17.14 -9.10
CA VAL A 70 34.28 -17.71 -10.05
C VAL A 70 35.37 -16.67 -10.27
N VAL A 71 36.61 -17.07 -10.01
CA VAL A 71 37.80 -16.31 -10.34
C VAL A 71 38.36 -16.86 -11.63
N THR A 72 38.68 -15.99 -12.58
CA THR A 72 39.30 -16.37 -13.86
C THR A 72 40.70 -15.80 -13.93
N LYS A 73 41.67 -16.60 -14.43
CA LYS A 73 43.02 -16.16 -14.77
C LYS A 73 43.21 -16.28 -16.28
N ASP A 74 43.51 -15.19 -16.96
CA ASP A 74 43.78 -15.20 -18.40
C ASP A 74 45.22 -15.62 -18.73
N ILE A 75 45.52 -15.83 -20.04
CA ILE A 75 46.83 -16.21 -20.51
C ILE A 75 47.93 -15.17 -20.23
N TYR A 76 47.58 -13.96 -19.88
CA TYR A 76 48.46 -12.86 -19.53
C TYR A 76 48.68 -12.72 -18.03
N GLY A 77 48.02 -13.56 -17.22
CA GLY A 77 48.13 -13.53 -15.78
C GLY A 77 47.16 -12.56 -15.10
N ASN A 78 46.29 -11.86 -15.85
CA ASN A 78 45.28 -11.02 -15.26
C ASN A 78 44.17 -11.86 -14.60
N THR A 79 43.66 -11.39 -13.48
CA THR A 79 42.61 -12.07 -12.75
C THR A 79 41.35 -11.19 -12.72
N ALA A 80 40.17 -11.81 -12.88
CA ALA A 80 38.90 -11.20 -12.73
C ALA A 80 37.97 -12.15 -11.95
N SER A 81 36.97 -11.61 -11.23
CA SER A 81 36.03 -12.43 -10.49
C SER A 81 34.62 -11.92 -10.67
N GLY A 82 33.64 -12.81 -10.52
CA GLY A 82 32.23 -12.46 -10.60
C GLY A 82 31.34 -13.59 -10.13
N ARG A 83 30.03 -13.27 -10.04
CA ARG A 83 28.97 -14.19 -9.57
C ARG A 83 28.38 -14.97 -10.73
N VAL A 84 28.30 -16.31 -10.60
CA VAL A 84 27.74 -17.22 -11.60
C VAL A 84 26.69 -18.11 -10.96
N SER A 85 25.46 -18.08 -11.45
CA SER A 85 24.37 -18.93 -10.99
C SER A 85 24.16 -20.19 -11.83
N ASP A 86 24.71 -20.22 -13.07
CA ASP A 86 24.56 -21.34 -13.97
C ASP A 86 25.83 -21.47 -14.85
N PHE A 87 26.64 -22.48 -14.57
CA PHE A 87 27.87 -22.73 -15.31
C PHE A 87 27.64 -23.09 -16.78
N LEU A 88 26.46 -23.47 -17.18
CA LEU A 88 26.09 -23.80 -18.55
C LEU A 88 25.69 -22.56 -19.37
N LYS A 89 25.27 -21.51 -18.74
CA LYS A 89 25.00 -20.19 -19.36
C LYS A 89 26.29 -19.41 -19.56
N ILE A 90 27.07 -19.80 -20.53
CA ILE A 90 28.52 -19.56 -20.65
C ILE A 90 28.88 -18.24 -21.33
N ASP A 91 28.10 -17.21 -21.12
CA ASP A 91 28.52 -15.85 -21.46
C ASP A 91 29.01 -15.05 -20.23
N TRP A 92 28.92 -15.66 -19.01
CA TRP A 92 29.36 -15.04 -17.77
C TRP A 92 30.82 -14.54 -17.77
N TYR A 93 31.76 -15.21 -18.48
CA TYR A 93 33.16 -14.77 -18.56
C TYR A 93 33.31 -13.44 -19.28
N ARG A 94 32.40 -13.08 -20.19
CA ARG A 94 32.38 -11.77 -20.86
C ARG A 94 32.05 -10.65 -19.89
N ASP A 95 31.16 -10.91 -18.93
CA ASP A 95 30.80 -9.96 -17.89
C ASP A 95 31.97 -9.63 -16.95
N PHE A 96 32.97 -10.51 -16.89
CA PHE A 96 34.22 -10.31 -16.14
C PHE A 96 35.30 -9.55 -16.93
N GLY A 97 34.97 -9.04 -18.10
CA GLY A 97 35.90 -8.27 -18.91
C GLY A 97 36.92 -9.13 -19.73
N ILE A 98 36.72 -10.46 -19.78
CA ILE A 98 37.46 -11.35 -20.66
C ILE A 98 36.85 -11.22 -22.06
N ILE A 99 37.46 -10.38 -22.88
CA ILE A 99 36.94 -9.99 -24.19
C ILE A 99 37.51 -10.94 -25.26
N ASP A 100 36.69 -11.27 -26.25
CA ASP A 100 37.01 -11.84 -27.55
C ASP A 100 37.49 -13.30 -27.61
N ILE A 101 37.22 -14.11 -26.59
CA ILE A 101 37.54 -15.53 -26.70
C ILE A 101 36.29 -16.30 -27.14
N GLU A 102 36.28 -16.81 -28.34
CA GLU A 102 35.26 -17.77 -28.78
C GLU A 102 35.54 -19.17 -28.23
N LEU A 103 34.90 -19.52 -27.14
CA LEU A 103 34.92 -20.90 -26.65
C LEU A 103 34.11 -21.81 -27.56
N SER A 104 34.68 -22.92 -27.98
CA SER A 104 33.93 -23.97 -28.66
C SER A 104 32.83 -24.53 -27.76
N ARG A 105 31.73 -25.02 -28.36
CA ARG A 105 30.64 -25.66 -27.59
C ARG A 105 31.13 -26.80 -26.68
N LYS A 106 32.15 -27.54 -27.12
CA LYS A 106 32.79 -28.59 -26.33
C LYS A 106 33.61 -28.01 -25.18
N GLY A 107 34.38 -26.95 -25.42
CA GLY A 107 35.14 -26.24 -24.39
C GLY A 107 34.24 -25.69 -23.29
N LYS A 108 33.15 -25.11 -23.68
CA LYS A 108 32.11 -24.62 -22.73
C LYS A 108 31.65 -25.71 -21.77
N ARG A 109 31.25 -26.87 -22.28
CA ARG A 109 30.75 -27.98 -21.45
C ARG A 109 31.86 -28.53 -20.53
N ILE A 110 33.09 -28.62 -21.02
CA ILE A 110 34.21 -29.07 -20.20
C ILE A 110 34.48 -28.10 -19.04
N LEU A 111 34.48 -26.80 -19.30
CA LEU A 111 34.62 -25.79 -18.24
C LEU A 111 33.47 -25.82 -17.24
N ALA A 112 32.24 -25.97 -17.70
CA ALA A 112 31.09 -26.11 -16.81
C ALA A 112 31.21 -27.35 -15.91
N ALA A 113 31.63 -28.49 -16.46
CA ALA A 113 31.86 -29.73 -15.71
C ALA A 113 33.04 -29.59 -14.70
N LYS A 114 34.13 -28.88 -15.07
CA LYS A 114 35.22 -28.54 -14.15
C LYS A 114 34.70 -27.72 -12.98
N LEU A 115 34.00 -26.62 -13.25
CA LEU A 115 33.44 -25.72 -12.22
C LEU A 115 32.42 -26.44 -11.33
N GLN A 116 31.58 -27.28 -11.90
CA GLN A 116 30.62 -28.10 -11.13
C GLN A 116 31.34 -29.05 -10.18
N LYS A 117 32.44 -29.68 -10.63
CA LYS A 117 33.24 -30.57 -9.79
C LYS A 117 33.96 -29.81 -8.67
N GLU A 118 34.49 -28.63 -8.95
CA GLU A 118 35.10 -27.75 -7.95
C GLU A 118 34.06 -27.30 -6.91
N ALA A 119 32.89 -26.85 -7.37
CA ALA A 119 31.79 -26.45 -6.49
C ALA A 119 31.33 -27.56 -5.53
N CYS A 120 31.30 -28.82 -6.01
CA CYS A 120 30.98 -29.97 -5.18
C CYS A 120 32.06 -30.32 -4.15
N ASN A 121 33.31 -29.94 -4.40
CA ASN A 121 34.47 -30.25 -3.55
C ASN A 121 34.92 -29.05 -2.70
N LEU A 122 34.13 -27.97 -2.69
CA LEU A 122 34.46 -26.77 -1.93
C LEU A 122 34.39 -27.10 -0.43
N ALA A 123 35.37 -26.65 0.35
CA ALA A 123 35.35 -26.81 1.80
C ALA A 123 34.24 -25.99 2.45
N GLU A 124 33.70 -26.45 3.59
CA GLU A 124 32.58 -25.80 4.28
C GLU A 124 32.86 -24.33 4.60
N GLU A 125 34.10 -23.94 4.90
CA GLU A 125 34.48 -22.57 5.21
C GLU A 125 34.28 -21.58 4.04
N TYR A 126 34.14 -22.08 2.80
CA TYR A 126 33.82 -21.30 1.61
C TYR A 126 32.37 -21.45 1.14
N CYS A 127 31.55 -22.12 1.95
CA CYS A 127 30.13 -22.28 1.70
C CYS A 127 29.35 -21.36 2.64
N HIS A 128 28.61 -20.42 2.08
CA HIS A 128 27.83 -19.43 2.83
C HIS A 128 26.34 -19.66 2.60
N GLU A 129 25.56 -19.57 3.67
CA GLU A 129 24.11 -19.58 3.58
C GLU A 129 23.60 -18.15 3.75
N GLU A 130 22.83 -17.68 2.79
CA GLU A 130 22.24 -16.34 2.81
C GLU A 130 20.73 -16.39 2.56
N ILE A 131 20.00 -15.62 3.32
CA ILE A 131 18.56 -15.43 3.13
C ILE A 131 18.35 -14.18 2.30
N VAL A 132 17.65 -14.29 1.17
CA VAL A 132 17.23 -13.15 0.36
C VAL A 132 15.78 -12.83 0.67
N ALA A 133 15.51 -11.60 1.06
CA ALA A 133 14.17 -11.13 1.35
C ALA A 133 13.92 -9.74 0.75
N SER A 134 12.71 -9.50 0.24
CA SER A 134 12.26 -8.15 -0.10
C SER A 134 11.78 -7.41 1.16
N PRO A 135 11.58 -6.08 1.08
CA PRO A 135 11.03 -5.34 2.21
C PRO A 135 9.76 -5.98 2.76
N GLY A 136 9.69 -6.14 4.10
CA GLY A 136 8.60 -6.83 4.77
C GLY A 136 9.03 -7.54 6.05
N PHE A 137 8.12 -8.34 6.60
CA PHE A 137 8.35 -9.15 7.80
C PHE A 137 8.24 -10.64 7.48
N TYR A 138 9.16 -11.44 8.01
CA TYR A 138 9.28 -12.87 7.78
C TYR A 138 9.62 -13.62 9.06
N ILE A 139 9.37 -14.92 9.07
CA ILE A 139 9.86 -15.85 10.10
C ILE A 139 10.66 -16.94 9.39
N ASN A 140 11.92 -17.08 9.72
CA ASN A 140 12.77 -18.19 9.29
C ASN A 140 13.15 -19.05 10.49
N GLU A 141 12.68 -20.30 10.53
CA GLU A 141 12.98 -21.26 11.62
C GLU A 141 12.72 -20.71 13.03
N GLY A 142 11.68 -19.87 13.16
CA GLY A 142 11.31 -19.23 14.42
C GLY A 142 11.98 -17.86 14.67
N VAL A 143 12.96 -17.49 13.87
CA VAL A 143 13.66 -16.21 13.97
C VAL A 143 12.88 -15.13 13.20
N PRO A 144 12.47 -14.02 13.84
CA PRO A 144 11.81 -12.92 13.17
C PRO A 144 12.82 -12.08 12.38
N ILE A 145 12.48 -11.77 11.13
CA ILE A 145 13.28 -10.98 10.21
C ILE A 145 12.45 -9.80 9.73
N MET A 146 12.97 -8.59 9.87
CA MET A 146 12.38 -7.39 9.28
C MET A 146 13.30 -6.78 8.24
N VAL A 147 12.79 -6.54 7.04
CA VAL A 147 13.53 -5.89 5.96
C VAL A 147 12.88 -4.55 5.65
N MET A 148 13.67 -3.48 5.72
CA MET A 148 13.27 -2.08 5.47
C MET A 148 14.24 -1.47 4.46
N GLY A 149 13.78 -1.17 3.23
CA GLY A 149 14.70 -0.78 2.16
C GLY A 149 15.81 -1.82 1.99
N ASN A 150 17.05 -1.39 1.95
CA ASN A 150 18.23 -2.28 1.84
C ASN A 150 18.69 -2.87 3.19
N ARG A 151 18.05 -2.55 4.29
CA ARG A 151 18.47 -2.98 5.63
C ARG A 151 17.64 -4.17 6.12
N ALA A 152 18.32 -5.28 6.36
CA ALA A 152 17.75 -6.42 7.07
C ALA A 152 18.07 -6.31 8.57
N MET A 153 17.07 -6.62 9.39
CA MET A 153 17.15 -6.54 10.85
C MET A 153 16.73 -7.87 11.45
N LEU A 154 17.50 -8.33 12.43
CA LEU A 154 17.36 -9.58 13.16
C LEU A 154 17.42 -9.29 14.65
N PRO A 155 16.91 -10.18 15.52
CA PRO A 155 17.24 -10.16 16.94
C PRO A 155 18.75 -10.09 17.14
N THR A 156 19.18 -9.34 18.13
CA THR A 156 20.62 -9.12 18.37
C THR A 156 21.40 -10.41 18.56
N GLU A 157 20.79 -11.43 19.18
CA GLU A 157 21.40 -12.76 19.40
C GLU A 157 21.58 -13.58 18.12
N GLU A 158 20.85 -13.25 17.04
CA GLU A 158 20.86 -14.01 15.79
C GLU A 158 21.71 -13.36 14.68
N LYS A 159 22.20 -12.14 14.88
CA LYS A 159 22.97 -11.39 13.86
C LYS A 159 24.27 -12.07 13.43
N GLU A 160 24.90 -12.84 14.32
CA GLU A 160 26.13 -13.56 14.01
C GLU A 160 25.87 -14.92 13.35
N LYS A 161 24.64 -15.44 13.45
CA LYS A 161 24.27 -16.79 12.97
C LYS A 161 23.63 -16.77 11.59
N LEU A 162 22.99 -15.68 11.22
CA LEU A 162 22.18 -15.56 10.01
C LEU A 162 22.58 -14.35 9.20
N THR A 163 22.90 -14.58 7.93
CA THR A 163 23.12 -13.51 6.96
C THR A 163 21.85 -13.29 6.14
N VAL A 164 21.27 -12.12 6.23
CA VAL A 164 20.07 -11.74 5.47
C VAL A 164 20.41 -10.58 4.54
N VAL A 165 20.13 -10.78 3.25
CA VAL A 165 20.36 -9.78 2.20
C VAL A 165 19.01 -9.26 1.70
N SER A 166 18.85 -7.95 1.70
CA SER A 166 17.67 -7.32 1.10
C SER A 166 17.77 -7.36 -0.42
N SER A 167 16.68 -7.71 -1.08
CA SER A 167 16.55 -7.56 -2.54
C SER A 167 16.29 -6.11 -2.98
N SER A 168 16.06 -5.19 -2.05
CA SER A 168 15.87 -3.77 -2.34
C SER A 168 17.20 -3.04 -2.41
N THR A 169 17.32 -2.14 -3.39
CA THR A 169 18.46 -1.22 -3.54
C THR A 169 18.20 0.13 -2.86
N SER A 170 17.00 0.37 -2.35
CA SER A 170 16.62 1.63 -1.72
C SER A 170 17.39 1.84 -0.41
N LEU A 171 18.29 2.83 -0.39
CA LEU A 171 19.16 3.11 0.76
C LEU A 171 18.40 3.84 1.88
N MET A 172 18.38 3.27 3.07
CA MET A 172 17.85 3.93 4.27
C MET A 172 18.77 5.06 4.73
N LYS A 173 18.17 6.20 5.11
CA LYS A 173 18.89 7.27 5.82
C LYS A 173 19.19 6.79 7.24
N THR A 174 20.46 6.76 7.58
CA THR A 174 20.90 6.37 8.92
C THR A 174 21.85 7.43 9.50
N ILE A 175 21.72 7.66 10.79
CA ILE A 175 22.58 8.55 11.56
C ILE A 175 22.59 8.07 13.01
N ASP A 176 23.75 8.03 13.64
CA ASP A 176 23.83 7.69 15.04
C ASP A 176 23.09 8.72 15.90
N ILE A 177 22.12 8.27 16.67
CA ILE A 177 21.35 9.14 17.55
C ILE A 177 22.10 9.33 18.88
N ILE A 178 22.54 10.55 19.10
CA ILE A 178 22.93 11.02 20.42
C ILE A 178 21.67 11.57 21.10
N ASP A 179 21.41 11.18 22.36
CA ASP A 179 20.26 11.64 23.15
C ASP A 179 18.89 11.27 22.58
N LEU A 180 18.67 9.97 22.36
CA LEU A 180 17.44 9.41 21.80
C LEU A 180 16.16 9.95 22.48
N LYS A 181 16.16 10.08 23.82
CA LYS A 181 15.00 10.58 24.59
C LYS A 181 14.66 12.04 24.23
N GLU A 182 15.69 12.89 24.05
CA GLU A 182 15.49 14.28 23.62
C GLU A 182 14.93 14.35 22.21
N ARG A 183 15.42 13.50 21.29
CA ARG A 183 14.92 13.44 19.92
C ARG A 183 13.47 12.98 19.85
N ILE A 184 13.11 11.93 20.58
CA ILE A 184 11.72 11.49 20.71
C ILE A 184 10.83 12.63 21.18
N SER A 185 11.22 13.31 22.28
CA SER A 185 10.48 14.45 22.83
C SER A 185 10.33 15.58 21.80
N THR A 186 11.38 15.87 21.03
CA THR A 186 11.35 16.90 19.98
C THR A 186 10.32 16.58 18.90
N TYR A 187 10.29 15.35 18.40
CA TYR A 187 9.34 14.93 17.36
C TYR A 187 7.90 14.94 17.87
N ILE A 188 7.66 14.46 19.08
CA ILE A 188 6.31 14.41 19.67
C ILE A 188 5.78 15.83 19.95
N ASN A 189 6.61 16.71 20.49
CA ASN A 189 6.19 18.02 21.00
C ASN A 189 6.38 19.18 20.02
N PHE A 190 6.79 18.92 18.78
CA PHE A 190 6.97 19.97 17.78
C PHE A 190 5.69 20.77 17.54
N MET A 191 4.56 20.07 17.33
CA MET A 191 3.18 20.59 17.24
C MET A 191 2.27 19.58 17.94
N PRO A 192 2.16 19.59 19.27
CA PRO A 192 1.76 18.44 20.10
C PRO A 192 0.50 17.67 19.64
N LYS A 193 -0.56 18.39 19.20
CA LYS A 193 -1.81 17.76 18.74
C LYS A 193 -1.73 17.15 17.33
N VAL A 194 -0.69 17.47 16.58
CA VAL A 194 -0.50 17.01 15.19
C VAL A 194 0.65 16.02 15.12
N THR A 195 1.80 16.43 15.66
CA THR A 195 3.04 15.67 15.49
C THR A 195 3.09 14.38 16.29
N VAL A 196 2.40 14.30 17.41
CA VAL A 196 2.26 13.04 18.15
C VAL A 196 1.53 11.97 17.32
N VAL A 197 0.49 12.35 16.59
CA VAL A 197 -0.23 11.42 15.72
C VAL A 197 0.61 11.04 14.50
N LEU A 198 1.30 12.01 13.88
CA LEU A 198 2.23 11.76 12.77
C LEU A 198 3.38 10.86 13.20
N PHE A 199 3.92 11.05 14.40
CA PHE A 199 4.99 10.23 14.96
C PHE A 199 4.56 8.76 15.08
N TYR A 200 3.43 8.49 15.73
CA TYR A 200 2.93 7.11 15.87
C TYR A 200 2.44 6.52 14.56
N ALA A 201 1.89 7.32 13.66
CA ALA A 201 1.59 6.87 12.31
C ALA A 201 2.86 6.50 11.52
N ALA A 202 3.93 7.27 11.67
CA ALA A 202 5.21 6.96 11.05
C ALA A 202 5.80 5.65 11.60
N LEU A 203 5.78 5.44 12.92
CA LEU A 203 6.20 4.19 13.55
C LEU A 203 5.32 3.01 13.15
N LEU A 204 4.01 3.23 12.98
CA LEU A 204 3.11 2.21 12.44
C LEU A 204 3.57 1.75 11.05
N GLY A 205 4.01 2.67 10.19
CA GLY A 205 4.56 2.30 8.88
C GLY A 205 5.76 1.37 8.96
N ALA A 206 6.65 1.61 9.94
CA ALA A 206 7.80 0.75 10.20
C ALA A 206 7.40 -0.68 10.60
N ILE A 207 6.40 -0.83 11.48
CA ILE A 207 6.02 -2.13 12.04
C ILE A 207 4.76 -2.73 11.39
N LYS A 208 4.18 -2.08 10.40
CA LYS A 208 2.97 -2.56 9.70
C LYS A 208 3.09 -3.99 9.18
N PRO A 209 4.21 -4.40 8.53
CA PRO A 209 4.38 -5.79 8.10
C PRO A 209 4.34 -6.79 9.26
N LEU A 210 4.99 -6.48 10.38
CA LEU A 210 4.98 -7.28 11.61
C LEU A 210 3.56 -7.38 12.18
N LEU A 211 2.85 -6.27 12.33
CA LEU A 211 1.48 -6.26 12.84
C LEU A 211 0.52 -7.04 11.93
N ASN A 212 0.65 -6.91 10.62
CA ASN A 212 -0.16 -7.69 9.67
C ASN A 212 0.15 -9.19 9.75
N HIS A 213 1.42 -9.59 9.94
CA HIS A 213 1.81 -10.97 10.20
C HIS A 213 1.13 -11.52 11.46
N LEU A 214 1.02 -10.70 12.49
CA LEU A 214 0.31 -11.01 13.73
C LEU A 214 -1.22 -10.79 13.64
N SER A 215 -1.77 -10.65 12.42
CA SER A 215 -3.21 -10.54 12.16
C SER A 215 -3.88 -9.25 12.66
N VAL A 216 -3.13 -8.20 12.92
CA VAL A 216 -3.69 -6.87 13.19
C VAL A 216 -4.12 -6.22 11.89
N ILE A 217 -5.37 -5.76 11.83
CA ILE A 217 -5.91 -5.09 10.64
C ILE A 217 -5.41 -3.64 10.60
N THR A 218 -4.56 -3.34 9.61
CA THR A 218 -4.00 -2.01 9.36
C THR A 218 -4.51 -1.42 8.03
N ASP A 219 -5.75 -1.69 7.69
CA ASP A 219 -6.39 -1.38 6.40
C ASP A 219 -6.83 0.09 6.29
N PHE A 220 -5.92 1.02 6.47
CA PHE A 220 -6.18 2.44 6.35
C PHE A 220 -4.96 3.24 5.89
N ILE A 221 -5.19 4.49 5.54
CA ILE A 221 -4.17 5.47 5.17
C ILE A 221 -4.27 6.70 6.08
N ILE A 222 -3.22 7.51 6.10
CA ILE A 222 -3.16 8.75 6.87
C ILE A 222 -3.41 9.93 5.94
N GLY A 223 -4.42 10.73 6.24
CA GLY A 223 -4.72 11.96 5.49
C GLY A 223 -4.30 13.20 6.28
N VAL A 224 -3.31 13.94 5.81
CA VAL A 224 -2.86 15.20 6.42
C VAL A 224 -3.51 16.37 5.72
N VAL A 225 -4.36 17.10 6.42
CA VAL A 225 -5.19 18.16 5.86
C VAL A 225 -4.81 19.51 6.43
N ALA A 226 -4.50 20.45 5.54
CA ALA A 226 -4.24 21.85 5.90
C ALA A 226 -4.56 22.79 4.74
N PRO A 227 -4.88 24.08 4.99
CA PRO A 227 -4.93 25.08 3.94
C PRO A 227 -3.61 25.18 3.17
N SER A 228 -3.64 25.71 1.95
CA SER A 228 -2.42 25.98 1.19
C SER A 228 -1.43 26.83 1.98
N GLY A 229 -0.14 26.53 1.90
CA GLY A 229 0.93 27.25 2.59
C GLY A 229 1.09 26.97 4.08
N HIS A 230 0.32 26.03 4.67
CA HIS A 230 0.36 25.70 6.12
C HIS A 230 1.20 24.46 6.45
N LEU A 231 2.36 24.30 5.83
CA LEU A 231 3.39 23.30 6.15
C LEU A 231 2.98 21.82 5.98
N LYS A 232 1.80 21.51 5.39
CA LYS A 232 1.30 20.13 5.32
C LYS A 232 2.32 19.14 4.74
N THR A 233 2.86 19.46 3.55
CA THR A 233 3.84 18.62 2.86
C THR A 233 5.16 18.54 3.61
N SER A 234 5.73 19.69 3.98
CA SER A 234 7.02 19.74 4.68
C SER A 234 6.97 19.01 6.03
N LEU A 235 5.86 19.19 6.77
CA LEU A 235 5.67 18.50 8.05
C LEU A 235 5.50 16.99 7.82
N THR A 236 4.70 16.57 6.84
CA THR A 236 4.53 15.14 6.55
C THR A 236 5.85 14.50 6.11
N ARG A 237 6.62 15.17 5.27
CA ARG A 237 7.96 14.70 4.84
C ARG A 237 8.89 14.45 6.02
N LEU A 238 8.83 15.26 7.06
CA LEU A 238 9.66 15.10 8.26
C LEU A 238 9.46 13.73 8.93
N TYR A 239 8.25 13.16 8.84
CA TYR A 239 7.91 11.87 9.44
C TYR A 239 7.94 10.70 8.45
N THR A 240 7.94 10.94 7.14
CA THR A 240 7.74 9.89 6.15
C THR A 240 8.95 9.62 5.27
N LYS A 241 9.88 10.56 5.11
CA LYS A 241 11.03 10.39 4.21
C LYS A 241 12.22 9.78 4.92
N TRP A 242 12.41 8.48 4.76
CA TRP A 242 13.48 7.71 5.39
C TRP A 242 14.56 7.24 4.43
N LEU A 243 14.34 7.32 3.12
CA LEU A 243 15.30 6.92 2.11
C LEU A 243 16.25 8.05 1.72
N VAL A 244 17.43 7.68 1.25
CA VAL A 244 18.43 8.61 0.71
C VAL A 244 17.91 9.23 -0.59
N ASP A 245 17.31 8.40 -1.45
CA ASP A 245 16.66 8.87 -2.66
C ASP A 245 15.22 9.29 -2.35
N GLU A 246 15.05 10.59 -2.17
CA GLU A 246 13.79 11.17 -1.65
C GLU A 246 12.62 11.02 -2.63
N ASP A 247 12.90 10.91 -3.93
CA ASP A 247 11.85 10.82 -4.96
C ASP A 247 11.20 9.44 -5.04
N GLU A 248 11.82 8.40 -4.48
CA GLU A 248 11.27 7.06 -4.50
C GLU A 248 10.06 6.88 -3.59
N LEU A 249 10.01 7.57 -2.44
CA LEU A 249 8.93 7.47 -1.44
C LEU A 249 7.84 8.52 -1.58
N GLU A 250 7.92 9.36 -2.58
CA GLU A 250 6.95 10.43 -2.82
C GLU A 250 6.48 10.46 -4.26
N ILE A 251 5.18 10.59 -4.45
CA ILE A 251 4.60 10.87 -5.75
C ILE A 251 3.60 12.02 -5.63
N SER A 252 3.57 12.86 -6.64
CA SER A 252 2.47 13.79 -6.82
C SER A 252 1.23 13.03 -7.31
N PHE A 253 0.05 13.34 -6.78
CA PHE A 253 -1.17 12.70 -7.23
C PHE A 253 -1.56 13.25 -8.61
N ASP A 254 -1.04 12.62 -9.64
CA ASP A 254 -1.35 12.92 -11.03
C ASP A 254 -2.34 11.90 -11.62
N ASP A 255 -3.07 12.36 -12.65
CA ASP A 255 -4.00 11.55 -13.44
C ASP A 255 -3.34 10.34 -14.15
N SER A 256 -2.01 10.35 -14.27
CA SER A 256 -1.22 9.36 -14.98
C SER A 256 -0.93 8.09 -14.16
N ILE A 257 -1.11 8.12 -12.82
CA ILE A 257 -0.73 6.99 -11.98
C ILE A 257 -1.71 5.82 -12.15
N ARG A 258 -1.21 4.76 -12.76
CA ARG A 258 -1.94 3.50 -12.88
C ARG A 258 -1.98 2.78 -11.51
N SER A 259 -3.13 2.22 -11.19
CA SER A 259 -3.36 1.54 -9.91
C SER A 259 -2.45 0.33 -9.66
N ASP A 260 -2.04 -0.38 -10.72
CA ASP A 260 -1.10 -1.50 -10.64
C ASP A 260 0.33 -1.04 -10.31
N VAL A 261 0.77 0.07 -10.91
CA VAL A 261 2.07 0.68 -10.62
C VAL A 261 2.13 1.17 -9.18
N LEU A 262 1.09 1.88 -8.72
CA LEU A 262 0.98 2.34 -7.34
C LEU A 262 1.03 1.15 -6.35
N GLN A 263 0.27 0.10 -6.61
CA GLN A 263 0.25 -1.09 -5.75
C GLN A 263 1.62 -1.77 -5.69
N LYS A 264 2.33 -1.86 -6.83
CA LYS A 264 3.67 -2.43 -6.87
C LYS A 264 4.65 -1.61 -6.03
N ARG A 265 4.66 -0.27 -6.20
CA ARG A 265 5.53 0.63 -5.42
C ARG A 265 5.27 0.52 -3.92
N ILE A 266 4.01 0.60 -3.49
CA ILE A 266 3.65 0.50 -2.07
C ILE A 266 4.11 -0.83 -1.46
N ARG A 267 4.09 -1.93 -2.23
CA ARG A 267 4.60 -3.23 -1.76
C ARG A 267 6.11 -3.27 -1.66
N GLN A 268 6.80 -2.67 -2.60
CA GLN A 268 8.27 -2.62 -2.60
C GLN A 268 8.84 -1.86 -1.40
N GLU A 269 8.04 -0.95 -0.82
CA GLU A 269 8.42 -0.12 0.31
C GLU A 269 7.79 -0.58 1.64
N ALA A 270 7.54 -1.87 1.79
CA ALA A 270 7.03 -2.43 3.06
C ALA A 270 7.98 -2.09 4.23
N GLY A 271 7.41 -1.82 5.41
CA GLY A 271 8.18 -1.38 6.58
C GLY A 271 8.62 0.08 6.52
N GLN A 272 8.06 0.88 5.62
CA GLN A 272 8.31 2.31 5.46
C GLN A 272 7.00 3.09 5.30
N ASN A 273 7.14 4.40 5.11
CA ASN A 273 6.03 5.30 4.80
C ASN A 273 6.12 5.75 3.33
N PHE A 274 4.96 5.87 2.69
CA PHE A 274 4.85 6.31 1.31
C PHE A 274 3.98 7.57 1.26
N LEU A 275 4.51 8.67 0.69
CA LEU A 275 3.81 9.95 0.61
C LEU A 275 3.18 10.16 -0.77
N ILE A 276 1.89 10.45 -0.79
CA ILE A 276 1.20 11.00 -1.94
C ILE A 276 0.92 12.46 -1.65
N ASP A 277 1.66 13.34 -2.32
CA ASP A 277 1.54 14.77 -2.09
C ASP A 277 0.48 15.40 -2.98
N ASP A 278 -0.15 16.43 -2.40
CA ASP A 278 -0.95 17.43 -3.09
C ASP A 278 -2.21 16.92 -3.81
N LEU A 279 -3.09 16.36 -3.00
CA LEU A 279 -4.40 15.93 -3.46
C LEU A 279 -5.31 17.15 -3.71
N HIS A 280 -5.36 17.63 -4.94
CA HIS A 280 -6.16 18.80 -5.33
C HIS A 280 -7.57 18.47 -5.78
N LYS A 281 -8.49 19.34 -5.39
CA LYS A 281 -9.86 19.36 -5.95
C LYS A 281 -9.82 20.07 -7.33
N LYS A 282 -10.17 19.37 -8.41
CA LYS A 282 -10.26 19.97 -9.74
C LYS A 282 -11.48 20.90 -9.86
N SER A 283 -11.38 21.95 -10.63
CA SER A 283 -12.41 22.99 -10.77
C SER A 283 -13.63 22.58 -11.60
N ASN A 284 -13.48 21.59 -12.49
CA ASN A 284 -14.55 21.14 -13.40
C ASN A 284 -15.31 19.94 -12.79
N THR A 285 -16.65 19.97 -12.83
CA THR A 285 -17.53 18.94 -12.23
C THR A 285 -17.32 17.54 -12.81
N TYR A 286 -17.07 17.43 -14.12
CA TYR A 286 -16.79 16.14 -14.76
C TYR A 286 -15.48 15.54 -14.28
N ASP A 287 -14.43 16.36 -14.21
CA ASP A 287 -13.12 15.93 -13.71
C ASP A 287 -13.15 15.63 -12.21
N GLN A 288 -14.00 16.31 -11.44
CA GLN A 288 -14.20 16.02 -10.02
C GLN A 288 -14.77 14.62 -9.78
N ASN A 289 -15.77 14.19 -10.54
CA ASN A 289 -16.37 12.86 -10.39
C ASN A 289 -15.38 11.76 -10.77
N LYS A 290 -14.69 11.93 -11.90
CA LYS A 290 -13.63 11.02 -12.33
C LYS A 290 -12.48 10.94 -11.32
N TYR A 291 -12.13 12.06 -10.73
CA TYR A 291 -11.13 12.14 -9.67
C TYR A 291 -11.57 11.42 -8.39
N LYS A 292 -12.83 11.62 -7.95
CA LYS A 292 -13.42 10.90 -6.81
C LYS A 292 -13.36 9.38 -6.98
N GLU A 293 -13.77 8.87 -8.14
CA GLU A 293 -13.73 7.43 -8.43
C GLU A 293 -12.31 6.86 -8.40
N ARG A 294 -11.34 7.60 -8.96
CA ARG A 294 -9.93 7.20 -8.96
C ARG A 294 -9.35 7.21 -7.55
N LEU A 295 -9.64 8.25 -6.78
CA LEU A 295 -9.19 8.36 -5.41
C LEU A 295 -9.78 7.24 -4.55
N ASP A 296 -11.08 6.98 -4.65
CA ASP A 296 -11.71 5.90 -3.91
C ASP A 296 -11.09 4.54 -4.25
N LYS A 297 -10.86 4.29 -5.55
CA LYS A 297 -10.16 3.09 -5.99
C LYS A 297 -8.73 3.01 -5.44
N ALA A 298 -7.98 4.12 -5.47
CA ALA A 298 -6.63 4.20 -4.92
C ALA A 298 -6.63 3.94 -3.41
N VAL A 299 -7.50 4.60 -2.65
CA VAL A 299 -7.65 4.41 -1.19
C VAL A 299 -7.97 2.96 -0.85
N ARG A 300 -8.87 2.31 -1.60
CA ARG A 300 -9.21 0.89 -1.40
C ARG A 300 -8.04 -0.04 -1.69
N ILE A 301 -7.23 0.28 -2.69
CA ILE A 301 -6.03 -0.49 -3.02
C ILE A 301 -4.99 -0.28 -1.92
N MET A 302 -4.66 0.97 -1.59
CA MET A 302 -3.64 1.33 -0.62
C MET A 302 -3.93 0.79 0.78
N SER A 303 -5.21 0.81 1.19
CA SER A 303 -5.62 0.33 2.51
C SER A 303 -5.60 -1.20 2.65
N LYS A 304 -5.69 -1.97 1.55
CA LYS A 304 -5.85 -3.43 1.59
C LYS A 304 -4.57 -4.23 1.35
N VAL A 305 -3.47 -3.58 1.05
CA VAL A 305 -2.20 -4.27 0.80
C VAL A 305 -1.52 -4.54 2.13
N GLY A 306 -1.49 -5.80 2.56
CA GLY A 306 -0.96 -6.21 3.87
C GLY A 306 0.53 -5.91 4.04
N ASN A 307 1.40 -6.67 3.37
CA ASN A 307 2.86 -6.45 3.42
C ASN A 307 3.24 -5.27 2.51
N SER A 308 3.16 -4.05 3.03
CA SER A 308 3.28 -2.81 2.25
C SER A 308 3.62 -1.62 3.13
N ALA A 309 4.07 -0.52 2.51
CA ALA A 309 4.21 0.78 3.17
C ALA A 309 2.89 1.28 3.76
N LEU A 310 2.96 2.09 4.80
CA LEU A 310 1.83 2.93 5.22
C LEU A 310 1.77 4.17 4.33
N VAL A 311 0.59 4.44 3.79
CA VAL A 311 0.42 5.57 2.86
C VAL A 311 -0.05 6.80 3.61
N PHE A 312 0.65 7.91 3.37
CA PHE A 312 0.27 9.25 3.76
C PHE A 312 -0.20 10.03 2.55
N VAL A 313 -1.24 10.81 2.70
CA VAL A 313 -1.78 11.67 1.64
C VAL A 313 -1.91 13.07 2.18
N THR A 314 -1.37 14.07 1.48
CA THR A 314 -1.59 15.47 1.85
C THR A 314 -2.69 16.08 0.99
N ALA A 315 -3.56 16.90 1.57
CA ALA A 315 -4.65 17.56 0.88
C ALA A 315 -5.02 18.90 1.52
N GLU A 316 -5.63 19.80 0.76
CA GLU A 316 -6.27 20.99 1.33
C GLU A 316 -7.58 20.64 2.04
N SER A 317 -8.31 19.70 1.47
CA SER A 317 -9.54 19.16 2.04
C SER A 317 -9.83 17.78 1.45
N LEU A 318 -10.24 16.87 2.30
CA LEU A 318 -10.75 15.55 1.88
C LEU A 318 -12.28 15.54 1.77
N LYS A 319 -12.96 16.64 2.10
CA LYS A 319 -14.41 16.76 1.97
C LYS A 319 -14.83 16.72 0.50
N GLY A 320 -15.73 15.80 0.18
CA GLY A 320 -16.27 15.66 -1.17
C GLY A 320 -15.28 15.09 -2.20
N THR A 321 -14.13 14.56 -1.78
CA THR A 321 -13.15 13.91 -2.67
C THR A 321 -13.33 12.41 -2.73
N THR A 322 -13.92 11.78 -1.71
CA THR A 322 -14.17 10.33 -1.64
C THR A 322 -15.65 10.06 -1.35
N ILE A 323 -16.12 8.88 -1.76
CA ILE A 323 -17.39 8.34 -1.28
C ILE A 323 -17.22 7.85 0.17
N PHE A 324 -18.35 7.67 0.88
CA PHE A 324 -18.38 7.25 2.29
C PHE A 324 -17.41 6.08 2.59
N SER A 325 -17.44 5.02 1.78
CA SER A 325 -16.60 3.84 1.99
C SER A 325 -15.10 4.05 1.76
N GLY A 326 -14.69 5.15 1.14
CA GLY A 326 -13.30 5.58 1.04
C GLY A 326 -12.89 6.46 2.22
N HIS A 327 -13.80 7.32 2.65
CA HIS A 327 -13.55 8.29 3.73
C HIS A 327 -13.30 7.62 5.09
N ASP A 328 -13.96 6.50 5.37
CA ASP A 328 -13.77 5.73 6.61
C ASP A 328 -12.46 4.92 6.65
N ARG A 329 -11.72 4.87 5.52
CA ARG A 329 -10.38 4.25 5.42
C ARG A 329 -9.23 5.25 5.58
N ILE A 330 -9.53 6.52 5.76
CA ILE A 330 -8.54 7.58 5.93
C ILE A 330 -8.62 8.10 7.35
N LEU A 331 -7.57 7.95 8.14
CA LEU A 331 -7.45 8.67 9.40
C LEU A 331 -6.97 10.10 9.10
N GLN A 332 -7.81 11.09 9.36
CA GLN A 332 -7.50 12.49 9.04
C GLN A 332 -6.76 13.15 10.19
N ILE A 333 -5.65 13.78 9.88
CA ILE A 333 -4.90 14.64 10.79
C ILE A 333 -5.03 16.06 10.26
N LYS A 334 -5.62 16.94 11.05
CA LYS A 334 -5.85 18.32 10.64
C LYS A 334 -4.82 19.25 11.25
N ILE A 335 -4.02 19.88 10.40
CA ILE A 335 -3.13 20.97 10.83
C ILE A 335 -3.99 22.23 11.02
N PRO A 336 -3.92 22.90 12.19
CA PRO A 336 -4.69 24.10 12.42
C PRO A 336 -4.27 25.24 11.48
N ARG A 337 -5.18 26.15 11.23
CA ARG A 337 -4.85 27.38 10.51
C ARG A 337 -3.97 28.25 11.39
N MET A 338 -2.81 28.65 10.88
CA MET A 338 -1.82 29.45 11.58
C MET A 338 -1.82 30.89 11.06
N ASN A 339 -1.51 31.83 11.91
CA ASN A 339 -1.14 33.19 11.49
C ASN A 339 0.29 33.21 10.91
N SER A 340 0.72 34.32 10.33
CA SER A 340 2.04 34.45 9.70
C SER A 340 3.21 34.30 10.69
N GLU A 341 3.05 34.78 11.92
CA GLU A 341 4.08 34.71 12.93
C GLU A 341 4.31 33.28 13.43
N ASP A 342 3.23 32.56 13.75
CA ASP A 342 3.30 31.15 14.13
C ASP A 342 3.86 30.29 13.00
N LEU A 343 3.47 30.57 11.75
CA LEU A 343 3.94 29.85 10.58
C LEU A 343 5.46 29.98 10.41
N GLU A 344 6.00 31.19 10.53
CA GLU A 344 7.46 31.42 10.46
C GLU A 344 8.20 30.79 11.64
N ALA A 345 7.64 30.87 12.86
CA ALA A 345 8.22 30.22 14.02
C ALA A 345 8.32 28.69 13.84
N TYR A 346 7.28 28.05 13.28
CA TYR A 346 7.31 26.63 12.98
C TYR A 346 8.28 26.28 11.84
N LYS A 347 8.40 27.10 10.80
CA LYS A 347 9.41 26.91 9.74
C LYS A 347 10.82 26.93 10.30
N MET A 348 11.13 27.90 11.17
CA MET A 348 12.44 27.98 11.83
C MET A 348 12.71 26.77 12.73
N LYS A 349 11.74 26.33 13.52
CA LYS A 349 11.88 25.11 14.31
C LYS A 349 12.10 23.87 13.45
N MET A 350 11.38 23.76 12.32
CA MET A 350 11.47 22.61 11.42
C MET A 350 12.83 22.50 10.76
N SER A 351 13.49 23.62 10.43
CA SER A 351 14.84 23.62 9.86
C SER A 351 15.90 22.98 10.77
N ASN A 352 15.62 22.89 12.08
CA ASN A 352 16.50 22.29 13.07
C ASN A 352 16.25 20.79 13.28
N ILE A 353 15.22 20.23 12.65
CA ILE A 353 14.88 18.81 12.77
C ILE A 353 15.29 18.07 11.49
N SER A 354 16.04 16.98 11.64
CA SER A 354 16.54 16.18 10.51
C SER A 354 15.68 14.93 10.28
N HIS A 355 15.34 14.64 9.02
CA HIS A 355 14.65 13.41 8.63
C HIS A 355 15.34 12.10 9.09
N PRO A 356 16.68 11.99 9.06
CA PRO A 356 17.36 10.77 9.50
C PRO A 356 17.06 10.39 10.94
N TYR A 357 16.82 11.34 11.84
CA TYR A 357 16.51 11.00 13.24
C TYR A 357 15.20 10.22 13.37
N MET A 358 14.18 10.53 12.56
CA MET A 358 12.93 9.76 12.57
C MET A 358 13.16 8.33 12.07
N ALA A 359 13.96 8.16 11.02
CA ALA A 359 14.33 6.85 10.50
C ALA A 359 15.06 6.02 11.56
N GLU A 360 16.03 6.61 12.27
CA GLU A 360 16.75 5.90 13.33
C GLU A 360 15.88 5.56 14.54
N ILE A 361 14.97 6.46 14.95
CA ILE A 361 13.98 6.13 16.00
C ILE A 361 13.16 4.90 15.58
N ALA A 362 12.71 4.85 14.34
CA ALA A 362 11.96 3.72 13.81
C ALA A 362 12.81 2.43 13.77
N ILE A 363 14.07 2.52 13.36
CA ILE A 363 15.02 1.40 13.35
C ILE A 363 15.26 0.88 14.77
N CYS A 364 15.55 1.78 15.72
CA CYS A 364 15.72 1.40 17.14
C CYS A 364 14.45 0.72 17.68
N PHE A 365 13.28 1.25 17.35
CA PHE A 365 12.01 0.66 17.76
C PHE A 365 11.80 -0.73 17.18
N VAL A 366 12.00 -0.92 15.86
CA VAL A 366 11.91 -2.23 15.22
C VAL A 366 12.90 -3.21 15.85
N GLN A 367 14.15 -2.79 16.10
CA GLN A 367 15.16 -3.64 16.76
C GLN A 367 14.69 -4.08 18.15
N ALA A 368 14.18 -3.16 18.96
CA ALA A 368 13.67 -3.48 20.28
C ALA A 368 12.49 -4.47 20.24
N LEU A 369 11.61 -4.36 19.22
CA LEU A 369 10.52 -5.32 19.03
C LEU A 369 11.02 -6.70 18.58
N LEU A 370 12.04 -6.78 17.73
CA LEU A 370 12.63 -8.05 17.30
C LEU A 370 13.34 -8.75 18.46
N ASP A 371 14.09 -8.02 19.26
CA ASP A 371 14.78 -8.55 20.45
C ASP A 371 13.81 -9.10 21.50
N ASN A 372 12.56 -8.60 21.51
CA ASN A 372 11.50 -9.02 22.44
C ASN A 372 10.29 -9.64 21.71
N TYR A 373 10.51 -10.29 20.56
CA TYR A 373 9.44 -10.70 19.66
C TYR A 373 8.36 -11.58 20.30
N GLN A 374 8.73 -12.50 21.20
CA GLN A 374 7.75 -13.38 21.84
C GLN A 374 6.79 -12.58 22.76
N ASP A 375 7.31 -11.62 23.52
CA ASP A 375 6.49 -10.76 24.38
C ASP A 375 5.61 -9.82 23.55
N VAL A 376 6.15 -9.30 22.45
CA VAL A 376 5.39 -8.50 21.48
C VAL A 376 4.23 -9.31 20.91
N LYS A 377 4.47 -10.57 20.53
CA LYS A 377 3.43 -11.48 20.03
C LYS A 377 2.32 -11.66 21.05
N VAL A 378 2.67 -11.96 22.31
CA VAL A 378 1.69 -12.11 23.40
C VAL A 378 0.89 -10.82 23.61
N THR A 379 1.55 -9.66 23.59
CA THR A 379 0.89 -8.35 23.73
C THR A 379 -0.10 -8.11 22.59
N VAL A 380 0.29 -8.40 21.35
CA VAL A 380 -0.57 -8.26 20.17
C VAL A 380 -1.73 -9.27 20.19
N GLU A 381 -1.50 -10.51 20.59
CA GLU A 381 -2.56 -11.52 20.74
C GLU A 381 -3.59 -11.09 21.81
N GLN A 382 -3.15 -10.53 22.92
CA GLN A 382 -4.03 -9.94 23.93
C GLN A 382 -4.84 -8.75 23.37
N TYR A 383 -4.22 -7.92 22.54
CA TYR A 383 -4.88 -6.83 21.87
C TYR A 383 -5.98 -7.31 20.90
N ILE A 384 -5.74 -8.37 20.14
CA ILE A 384 -6.72 -8.96 19.21
C ILE A 384 -7.83 -9.68 19.98
N GLY A 385 -7.47 -10.51 20.97
CA GLY A 385 -8.41 -11.37 21.72
C GLY A 385 -9.30 -10.61 22.70
N ASN A 386 -8.85 -9.46 23.18
CA ASN A 386 -9.53 -8.72 24.24
C ASN A 386 -10.08 -7.39 23.72
N LYS A 387 -11.39 -7.26 23.69
CA LYS A 387 -12.08 -5.96 23.79
C LYS A 387 -11.65 -5.15 25.04
N ILE A 388 -10.86 -5.76 25.91
CA ILE A 388 -10.45 -5.34 27.28
C ILE A 388 -9.03 -4.73 27.28
N PHE A 389 -8.30 -4.71 26.15
CA PHE A 389 -6.92 -4.18 26.10
C PHE A 389 -6.81 -2.74 26.66
N TYR A 390 -7.87 -1.94 26.50
CA TYR A 390 -7.95 -0.59 27.02
C TYR A 390 -8.05 -0.49 28.55
N ASN A 391 -8.42 -1.56 29.26
CA ASN A 391 -8.48 -1.55 30.72
C ASN A 391 -7.10 -1.55 31.40
N LYS A 392 -6.04 -1.96 30.69
CA LYS A 392 -4.65 -1.88 31.22
C LYS A 392 -4.06 -0.48 31.09
N SER A 393 -4.49 0.30 30.08
CA SER A 393 -3.96 1.64 29.82
C SER A 393 -4.72 2.78 30.49
N ASN A 394 -5.75 2.52 31.29
CA ASN A 394 -6.69 3.49 31.84
C ASN A 394 -7.47 4.32 30.80
N PHE A 395 -7.43 3.92 29.50
CA PHE A 395 -8.19 4.57 28.44
C PHE A 395 -9.27 3.63 27.93
N GLU A 396 -10.50 3.91 28.26
CA GLU A 396 -11.66 3.28 27.61
C GLU A 396 -11.76 3.75 26.15
N MET A 397 -12.23 2.86 25.25
CA MET A 397 -12.57 3.27 23.90
C MET A 397 -13.60 4.39 23.98
N PRO A 398 -13.29 5.58 23.44
CA PRO A 398 -14.21 6.70 23.48
C PRO A 398 -15.56 6.33 22.86
N GLU A 399 -16.66 6.80 23.45
CA GLU A 399 -18.01 6.47 22.95
C GLU A 399 -18.21 6.87 21.48
N TRP A 400 -17.57 7.93 21.03
CA TRP A 400 -17.64 8.37 19.64
C TRP A 400 -17.11 7.33 18.64
N CYS A 401 -16.18 6.44 19.05
CA CYS A 401 -15.68 5.35 18.20
C CYS A 401 -16.76 4.31 17.88
N LYS A 402 -17.84 4.23 18.67
CA LYS A 402 -18.98 3.33 18.42
C LYS A 402 -19.71 3.67 17.12
N GLY A 403 -19.65 4.94 16.66
CA GLY A 403 -20.25 5.40 15.41
C GLY A 403 -19.55 4.92 14.14
N SER A 404 -18.27 4.52 14.21
CA SER A 404 -17.52 3.95 13.08
C SER A 404 -16.50 2.92 13.54
N THR A 405 -16.80 1.66 13.29
CA THR A 405 -15.91 0.53 13.63
C THR A 405 -14.53 0.67 13.00
N ARG A 406 -14.44 1.22 11.79
CA ARG A 406 -13.16 1.39 11.08
C ARG A 406 -12.30 2.48 11.69
N ILE A 407 -12.86 3.65 11.98
CA ILE A 407 -12.12 4.73 12.67
C ILE A 407 -11.70 4.25 14.06
N GLY A 408 -12.59 3.58 14.78
CA GLY A 408 -12.26 2.96 16.06
C GLY A 408 -11.05 2.01 15.96
N ASN A 409 -10.99 1.17 14.93
CA ASN A 409 -9.85 0.28 14.71
C ASN A 409 -8.57 1.07 14.38
N GLN A 410 -8.63 2.14 13.58
CA GLN A 410 -7.47 2.98 13.27
C GLN A 410 -6.87 3.59 14.54
N VAL A 411 -7.73 4.13 15.40
CA VAL A 411 -7.32 4.70 16.69
C VAL A 411 -6.71 3.63 17.59
N ARG A 412 -7.34 2.44 17.69
CA ARG A 412 -6.82 1.32 18.46
C ARG A 412 -5.44 0.88 18.02
N VAL A 413 -5.20 0.81 16.71
CA VAL A 413 -3.88 0.44 16.18
C VAL A 413 -2.82 1.46 16.58
N LEU A 414 -3.12 2.77 16.56
CA LEU A 414 -2.17 3.79 17.02
C LEU A 414 -1.90 3.71 18.52
N TYR A 415 -2.90 3.36 19.34
CA TYR A 415 -2.67 3.09 20.76
C TYR A 415 -1.82 1.85 20.99
N LEU A 416 -2.01 0.78 20.21
CA LEU A 416 -1.13 -0.39 20.27
C LEU A 416 0.32 -0.02 19.95
N VAL A 417 0.55 0.78 18.91
CA VAL A 417 1.89 1.25 18.55
C VAL A 417 2.49 2.08 19.69
N GLU A 418 1.71 2.95 20.31
CA GLU A 418 2.14 3.76 21.46
C GLU A 418 2.46 2.88 22.67
N ASP A 419 1.61 1.90 23.01
CA ASP A 419 1.84 0.97 24.11
C ASP A 419 3.16 0.19 23.92
N LEU A 420 3.39 -0.37 22.71
CA LEU A 420 4.65 -1.03 22.36
C LEU A 420 5.85 -0.07 22.45
N PHE A 421 5.70 1.15 21.92
CA PHE A 421 6.76 2.15 21.96
C PHE A 421 7.08 2.58 23.38
N CYS A 422 6.06 2.82 24.20
CA CYS A 422 6.22 3.18 25.62
C CYS A 422 6.93 2.08 26.40
N GLN A 423 6.55 0.83 26.16
CA GLN A 423 7.13 -0.33 26.83
C GLN A 423 8.61 -0.54 26.48
N TYR A 424 8.97 -0.49 25.20
CA TYR A 424 10.30 -0.89 24.73
C TYR A 424 11.27 0.28 24.48
N MET A 425 10.78 1.51 24.31
CA MET A 425 11.61 2.67 24.00
C MET A 425 11.62 3.73 25.09
N CYS A 426 10.57 3.81 25.92
CA CYS A 426 10.42 4.86 26.92
C CYS A 426 10.48 4.34 28.36
N GLU A 427 10.88 3.09 28.59
CA GLU A 427 10.94 2.50 29.94
C GLU A 427 9.62 2.65 30.73
N ASN A 428 8.48 2.58 30.02
CA ASN A 428 7.13 2.85 30.53
C ASN A 428 6.89 4.31 30.98
N ASP A 429 7.72 5.27 30.58
CA ASP A 429 7.46 6.68 30.82
C ASP A 429 6.42 7.23 29.83
N SER A 430 5.17 7.29 30.27
CA SER A 430 4.04 7.79 29.46
C SER A 430 4.14 9.28 29.13
N LYS A 431 4.96 10.07 29.84
CA LYS A 431 5.21 11.47 29.48
C LYS A 431 6.15 11.55 28.29
N LEU A 432 7.19 10.72 28.28
CA LEU A 432 8.13 10.65 27.15
C LEU A 432 7.44 10.13 25.88
N SER A 433 6.54 9.15 26.00
CA SER A 433 5.77 8.64 24.86
C SER A 433 4.69 9.61 24.36
N GLY A 434 4.34 10.63 25.14
CA GLY A 434 3.26 11.56 24.75
C GLY A 434 1.87 10.95 24.72
N ARG A 435 1.62 9.90 25.51
CA ARG A 435 0.35 9.16 25.58
C ARG A 435 -0.87 10.08 25.74
N ILE A 436 -0.81 11.04 26.66
CA ILE A 436 -1.92 11.95 26.93
C ILE A 436 -2.19 12.82 25.70
N GLN A 437 -1.15 13.38 25.09
CA GLN A 437 -1.27 14.21 23.89
C GLN A 437 -1.83 13.42 22.71
N LEU A 438 -1.41 12.15 22.54
CA LEU A 438 -1.96 11.26 21.50
C LEU A 438 -3.45 11.01 21.72
N HIS A 439 -3.85 10.74 22.96
CA HIS A 439 -5.24 10.49 23.31
C HIS A 439 -6.13 11.71 23.01
N GLU A 440 -5.75 12.88 23.48
CA GLU A 440 -6.47 14.14 23.24
C GLU A 440 -6.55 14.46 21.73
N ALA A 441 -5.46 14.29 21.00
CA ALA A 441 -5.42 14.57 19.56
C ALA A 441 -6.32 13.61 18.76
N LEU A 442 -6.31 12.32 19.07
CA LEU A 442 -7.14 11.33 18.41
C LEU A 442 -8.61 11.48 18.79
N GLU A 443 -8.90 11.87 20.03
CA GLU A 443 -10.27 12.16 20.46
C GLU A 443 -10.86 13.36 19.72
N GLU A 444 -10.13 14.48 19.64
CA GLU A 444 -10.56 15.68 18.92
C GLU A 444 -10.77 15.38 17.42
N THR A 445 -9.79 14.76 16.79
CA THR A 445 -9.83 14.45 15.35
C THR A 445 -10.91 13.42 15.03
N GLY A 446 -11.03 12.38 15.84
CA GLY A 446 -11.96 11.28 15.61
C GLY A 446 -13.42 11.71 15.77
N LYS A 447 -13.76 12.51 16.81
CA LYS A 447 -15.10 13.07 16.97
C LYS A 447 -15.54 13.87 15.75
N ILE A 448 -14.64 14.72 15.23
CA ILE A 448 -14.92 15.52 14.04
C ILE A 448 -15.12 14.62 12.83
N GLN A 449 -14.29 13.60 12.66
CA GLN A 449 -14.34 12.70 11.52
C GLN A 449 -15.60 11.82 11.55
N VAL A 450 -15.98 11.27 12.69
CA VAL A 450 -17.21 10.47 12.83
C VAL A 450 -18.43 11.34 12.51
N LYS A 451 -18.51 12.55 13.05
CA LYS A 451 -19.58 13.49 12.72
C LYS A 451 -19.65 13.82 11.22
N GLN A 452 -18.49 13.97 10.56
CA GLN A 452 -18.46 14.17 9.11
C GLN A 452 -18.93 12.94 8.35
N LEU A 453 -18.58 11.73 8.80
CA LEU A 453 -19.07 10.49 8.21
C LEU A 453 -20.56 10.30 8.38
N GLU A 454 -21.12 10.64 9.54
CA GLU A 454 -22.56 10.64 9.76
C GLU A 454 -23.24 11.60 8.80
N GLN A 455 -22.73 12.82 8.64
CA GLN A 455 -23.28 13.78 7.67
C GLN A 455 -23.15 13.29 6.22
N LEU A 456 -22.05 12.62 5.85
CA LEU A 456 -21.91 12.02 4.51
C LEU A 456 -22.89 10.86 4.33
N ARG A 457 -23.07 10.04 5.35
CA ARG A 457 -24.04 8.95 5.35
C ARG A 457 -25.47 9.47 5.23
N PHE A 458 -25.81 10.50 5.98
CA PHE A 458 -27.07 11.23 5.82
C PHE A 458 -27.24 11.75 4.39
N ARG A 459 -26.25 12.44 3.83
CA ARG A 459 -26.33 12.92 2.44
C ARG A 459 -26.38 11.83 1.39
N GLU A 460 -25.71 10.69 1.58
CA GLU A 460 -25.81 9.53 0.70
C GLU A 460 -27.14 8.78 0.86
N GLU A 461 -27.75 8.84 2.03
CA GLU A 461 -29.10 8.35 2.32
C GLU A 461 -30.18 9.39 1.96
N GLU A 462 -29.85 10.69 2.06
CA GLU A 462 -30.72 11.88 1.90
C GLU A 462 -30.47 12.74 0.66
N GLU A 463 -29.70 12.33 -0.34
CA GLU A 463 -30.11 12.72 -1.69
C GLU A 463 -31.42 11.97 -1.90
N ASP A 464 -32.48 12.58 -1.37
CA ASP A 464 -33.80 12.00 -1.51
C ASP A 464 -34.03 11.84 -3.00
N ILE A 465 -34.07 10.57 -3.40
CA ILE A 465 -34.22 10.19 -4.79
C ILE A 465 -35.44 10.89 -5.39
N LEU A 466 -36.39 11.25 -4.55
CA LEU A 466 -37.58 12.00 -4.92
C LEU A 466 -37.30 13.49 -5.18
N LEU A 467 -36.35 14.12 -4.45
CA LEU A 467 -35.88 15.47 -4.75
C LEU A 467 -35.14 15.50 -6.10
N VAL A 468 -34.28 14.53 -6.36
CA VAL A 468 -33.60 14.41 -7.66
C VAL A 468 -34.61 14.18 -8.80
N LEU A 469 -35.61 13.35 -8.55
CA LEU A 469 -36.69 13.11 -9.50
C LEU A 469 -37.51 14.37 -9.75
N HIS A 470 -37.80 15.17 -8.72
CA HIS A 470 -38.48 16.45 -8.84
C HIS A 470 -37.67 17.44 -9.69
N GLN A 471 -36.37 17.57 -9.45
CA GLN A 471 -35.48 18.42 -10.28
C GLN A 471 -35.48 18.01 -11.76
N ILE A 472 -35.45 16.70 -12.05
CA ILE A 472 -35.52 16.18 -13.42
C ILE A 472 -36.85 16.58 -14.08
N ILE A 473 -37.96 16.52 -13.34
CA ILE A 473 -39.28 16.89 -13.84
C ILE A 473 -39.39 18.41 -14.04
N GLU A 474 -38.87 19.22 -13.12
CA GLU A 474 -38.82 20.68 -13.24
C GLU A 474 -38.00 21.16 -14.45
N GLU A 475 -36.88 20.50 -14.77
CA GLU A 475 -36.12 20.79 -16.00
C GLU A 475 -36.95 20.56 -17.26
N GLY A 476 -37.97 19.72 -17.21
CA GLY A 476 -38.92 19.45 -18.28
C GLY A 476 -38.24 19.09 -19.60
N THR A 477 -38.64 19.74 -20.70
CA THR A 477 -38.07 19.53 -22.03
C THR A 477 -36.59 19.94 -22.15
N ASN A 478 -36.04 20.67 -21.19
CA ASN A 478 -34.64 21.09 -21.15
C ASN A 478 -33.72 20.07 -20.46
N CYS A 479 -34.28 19.00 -19.89
CA CYS A 479 -33.51 17.97 -19.23
C CYS A 479 -32.56 17.26 -20.21
N LYS A 480 -31.26 17.25 -19.90
CA LYS A 480 -30.22 16.64 -20.75
C LYS A 480 -30.14 15.12 -20.58
N ASP A 481 -30.71 14.59 -19.52
CA ASP A 481 -30.57 13.18 -19.14
C ASP A 481 -31.66 12.31 -19.72
N ILE A 482 -32.83 12.90 -20.04
CA ILE A 482 -33.99 12.20 -20.60
C ILE A 482 -34.77 13.15 -21.53
N HIS A 483 -35.33 12.60 -22.58
CA HIS A 483 -36.21 13.35 -23.48
C HIS A 483 -37.64 13.34 -22.94
N ILE A 484 -38.10 14.46 -22.41
CA ILE A 484 -39.46 14.63 -21.88
C ILE A 484 -40.34 15.23 -22.96
N VAL A 485 -41.45 14.54 -23.27
CA VAL A 485 -42.44 14.97 -24.27
C VAL A 485 -43.78 15.24 -23.60
N MET A 486 -44.56 16.14 -24.22
CA MET A 486 -45.84 16.62 -23.67
C MET A 486 -47.08 15.96 -24.29
N THR A 487 -46.90 15.27 -25.43
CA THR A 487 -48.02 14.65 -26.15
C THR A 487 -47.74 13.19 -26.45
N GLU A 488 -48.80 12.35 -26.46
CA GLU A 488 -48.67 10.92 -26.78
C GLU A 488 -48.19 10.68 -28.24
N SER A 489 -48.50 11.59 -29.13
CA SER A 489 -48.07 11.53 -30.52
C SER A 489 -46.55 11.69 -30.69
N GLN A 490 -45.92 12.44 -29.78
CA GLN A 490 -44.47 12.57 -29.70
C GLN A 490 -43.79 11.43 -28.96
N TYR A 491 -44.56 10.70 -28.16
CA TYR A 491 -44.06 9.60 -27.36
C TYR A 491 -43.89 8.34 -28.20
N SER A 492 -42.68 8.09 -28.62
CA SER A 492 -42.34 6.87 -29.36
C SER A 492 -42.07 5.69 -28.44
N SER A 493 -42.82 4.61 -28.58
CA SER A 493 -42.63 3.40 -27.80
C SER A 493 -41.31 2.66 -28.07
N GLY A 494 -40.58 3.07 -29.10
CA GLY A 494 -39.27 2.51 -29.49
C GLY A 494 -38.07 3.23 -28.91
N ASP A 495 -38.26 4.46 -28.46
CA ASP A 495 -37.15 5.28 -27.93
C ASP A 495 -36.80 4.88 -26.50
N LYS A 496 -35.50 4.64 -26.25
CA LYS A 496 -35.05 4.07 -24.97
C LYS A 496 -34.96 5.07 -23.83
N ASN A 497 -35.00 6.38 -24.09
CA ASN A 497 -34.80 7.43 -23.11
C ASN A 497 -35.88 8.52 -23.17
N MET A 498 -37.15 8.12 -23.13
CA MET A 498 -38.25 9.08 -23.17
C MET A 498 -39.18 8.91 -21.96
N ALA A 499 -39.71 10.04 -21.48
CA ALA A 499 -40.81 10.11 -20.54
C ALA A 499 -41.93 11.02 -21.07
N LEU A 500 -43.17 10.78 -20.67
CA LEU A 500 -44.32 11.55 -21.07
C LEU A 500 -44.86 12.37 -19.87
N LEU A 501 -44.89 13.67 -20.03
CA LEU A 501 -45.51 14.60 -19.09
C LEU A 501 -46.93 14.93 -19.58
N LYS A 502 -47.95 14.40 -18.91
CA LYS A 502 -49.36 14.58 -19.31
C LYS A 502 -50.27 14.56 -18.10
N ASP A 503 -51.29 15.43 -18.10
CA ASP A 503 -52.36 15.50 -17.09
C ASP A 503 -51.84 15.57 -15.65
N GLY A 504 -50.75 16.35 -15.40
CA GLY A 504 -50.15 16.49 -14.08
C GLY A 504 -49.39 15.28 -13.59
N CYS A 505 -49.15 14.29 -14.49
CA CYS A 505 -48.42 13.08 -14.20
C CYS A 505 -47.16 12.92 -15.08
N PHE A 506 -46.07 12.44 -14.47
CA PHE A 506 -44.86 12.06 -15.16
C PHE A 506 -44.84 10.55 -15.36
N ASN A 507 -44.94 10.14 -16.61
CA ASN A 507 -45.05 8.73 -17.01
C ASN A 507 -43.69 8.22 -17.53
N ILE A 508 -43.09 7.28 -16.83
CA ILE A 508 -41.75 6.78 -17.13
C ILE A 508 -41.65 5.28 -16.99
N LYS A 509 -40.89 4.62 -17.86
CA LYS A 509 -40.55 3.19 -17.74
C LYS A 509 -39.55 2.98 -16.62
N GLY A 510 -39.61 1.83 -15.93
CA GLY A 510 -38.76 1.57 -14.77
C GLY A 510 -37.26 1.51 -15.09
N ASP A 511 -36.88 0.96 -16.23
CA ASP A 511 -35.49 0.92 -16.72
C ASP A 511 -34.95 2.32 -17.03
N VAL A 512 -35.78 3.17 -17.65
CA VAL A 512 -35.45 4.57 -17.94
C VAL A 512 -35.34 5.39 -16.65
N LEU A 513 -36.31 5.24 -15.72
CA LEU A 513 -36.30 5.89 -14.42
C LEU A 513 -34.99 5.64 -13.66
N ILE A 514 -34.59 4.37 -13.57
CA ILE A 514 -33.37 3.99 -12.87
C ILE A 514 -32.12 4.50 -13.60
N SER A 515 -32.07 4.39 -14.94
CA SER A 515 -30.94 4.89 -15.72
C SER A 515 -30.70 6.38 -15.50
N VAL A 516 -31.77 7.17 -15.52
CA VAL A 516 -31.69 8.63 -15.34
C VAL A 516 -31.32 8.99 -13.91
N LEU A 517 -31.94 8.35 -12.91
CA LEU A 517 -31.61 8.58 -11.51
C LEU A 517 -30.15 8.17 -11.21
N MET A 518 -29.68 7.01 -11.69
CA MET A 518 -28.29 6.57 -11.52
C MET A 518 -27.30 7.56 -12.14
N LYS A 519 -27.62 8.09 -13.32
CA LYS A 519 -26.78 9.06 -14.00
C LYS A 519 -26.69 10.37 -13.22
N ARG A 520 -27.80 10.84 -12.64
CA ARG A 520 -27.89 12.10 -11.90
C ARG A 520 -27.28 11.99 -10.50
N VAL A 521 -27.57 10.88 -9.79
CA VAL A 521 -27.08 10.62 -8.43
C VAL A 521 -25.64 10.11 -8.42
N GLY A 522 -25.14 9.57 -9.54
CA GLY A 522 -23.76 9.05 -9.66
C GLY A 522 -23.52 7.73 -8.90
N ARG A 523 -24.57 7.04 -8.48
CA ARG A 523 -24.49 5.75 -7.75
C ARG A 523 -25.58 4.77 -8.20
N PRO A 524 -25.42 3.45 -7.96
CA PRO A 524 -26.47 2.46 -8.21
C PRO A 524 -27.74 2.76 -7.42
N VAL A 525 -28.88 2.84 -8.10
CA VAL A 525 -30.20 3.05 -7.54
C VAL A 525 -31.05 1.81 -7.74
N SER A 526 -31.75 1.36 -6.72
CA SER A 526 -32.63 0.19 -6.81
C SER A 526 -34.05 0.59 -7.20
N LEU A 527 -34.57 0.05 -8.30
CA LEU A 527 -35.95 0.29 -8.74
C LEU A 527 -36.96 -0.06 -7.65
N LYS A 528 -36.69 -1.14 -6.90
CA LYS A 528 -37.55 -1.56 -5.79
C LYS A 528 -37.61 -0.49 -4.71
N LYS A 529 -36.46 0.05 -4.29
CA LYS A 529 -36.41 1.12 -3.25
C LYS A 529 -37.15 2.37 -3.72
N VAL A 530 -36.90 2.83 -4.96
CA VAL A 530 -37.57 4.00 -5.52
C VAL A 530 -39.08 3.79 -5.57
N SER A 531 -39.53 2.64 -6.07
CA SER A 531 -40.97 2.38 -6.15
C SER A 531 -41.60 2.18 -4.80
N ASP A 532 -40.89 1.59 -3.82
CA ASP A 532 -41.37 1.48 -2.42
C ASP A 532 -41.52 2.84 -1.77
N GLN A 533 -40.61 3.77 -2.00
CA GLN A 533 -40.64 5.12 -1.48
C GLN A 533 -41.76 5.96 -2.12
N LEU A 534 -41.87 5.95 -3.45
CA LEU A 534 -42.96 6.62 -4.17
C LEU A 534 -44.35 6.12 -3.75
N HIS A 535 -44.48 4.81 -3.51
CA HIS A 535 -45.69 4.20 -3.02
C HIS A 535 -46.00 4.63 -1.59
N LYS A 536 -45.03 4.55 -0.69
CA LYS A 536 -45.17 4.92 0.73
C LYS A 536 -45.62 6.35 0.90
N GLU A 537 -45.08 7.26 0.09
CA GLU A 537 -45.40 8.69 0.13
C GLU A 537 -46.67 9.05 -0.70
N GLY A 538 -47.34 8.06 -1.28
CA GLY A 538 -48.59 8.27 -2.03
C GLY A 538 -48.41 9.05 -3.33
N ILE A 539 -47.19 9.04 -3.89
CA ILE A 539 -46.82 9.83 -5.09
C ILE A 539 -47.15 9.04 -6.37
N LEU A 540 -47.25 7.71 -6.29
CA LEU A 540 -47.63 6.89 -7.44
C LEU A 540 -49.13 6.90 -7.66
N ASP A 541 -49.53 7.12 -8.91
CA ASP A 541 -50.88 6.83 -9.37
C ASP A 541 -50.94 5.37 -9.84
N GLU A 542 -51.57 4.51 -9.02
CA GLU A 542 -51.45 3.04 -9.14
C GLU A 542 -52.78 2.41 -9.59
N ASP A 543 -52.69 1.26 -10.28
CA ASP A 543 -53.80 0.31 -10.46
C ASP A 543 -53.88 -0.54 -9.18
N SER A 544 -55.08 -0.97 -8.80
CA SER A 544 -55.42 -1.62 -7.51
C SER A 544 -54.50 -2.70 -6.99
N ASP A 545 -53.69 -3.34 -7.87
CA ASP A 545 -52.76 -4.42 -7.51
C ASP A 545 -51.35 -4.23 -8.05
N LYS A 546 -51.03 -3.10 -8.71
CA LYS A 546 -49.74 -2.93 -9.42
C LYS A 546 -49.25 -1.49 -9.37
N ARG A 547 -48.01 -1.29 -8.95
CA ARG A 547 -47.31 0.01 -8.90
C ARG A 547 -47.09 0.67 -10.26
N THR A 548 -47.65 0.11 -11.32
CA THR A 548 -47.48 0.63 -12.70
C THR A 548 -48.79 0.58 -13.45
N LYS A 549 -49.09 1.64 -14.21
CA LYS A 549 -50.25 1.72 -15.12
C LYS A 549 -49.86 1.46 -16.58
N LYS A 550 -50.84 1.10 -17.42
CA LYS A 550 -50.66 1.06 -18.87
C LYS A 550 -50.79 2.45 -19.47
N VAL A 551 -49.72 2.98 -20.03
CA VAL A 551 -49.68 4.24 -20.78
C VAL A 551 -49.13 3.91 -22.15
N ALA A 552 -49.79 4.32 -23.25
CA ALA A 552 -49.40 4.02 -24.61
C ALA A 552 -49.05 2.52 -24.85
N SER A 553 -49.90 1.62 -24.36
CA SER A 553 -49.81 0.16 -24.45
C SER A 553 -48.68 -0.51 -23.65
N ARG A 554 -47.90 0.22 -22.87
CA ARG A 554 -46.82 -0.31 -22.01
C ARG A 554 -47.00 0.09 -20.57
N ARG A 555 -46.34 -0.66 -19.63
CA ARG A 555 -46.37 -0.36 -18.21
C ARG A 555 -45.36 0.75 -17.86
N HIS A 556 -45.88 1.77 -17.12
CA HIS A 556 -45.12 2.92 -16.64
C HIS A 556 -45.36 3.16 -15.16
N TYR A 557 -44.36 3.71 -14.49
CA TYR A 557 -44.58 4.40 -13.22
C TYR A 557 -45.23 5.72 -13.55
N VAL A 558 -46.42 5.95 -12.99
CA VAL A 558 -47.19 7.18 -13.16
C VAL A 558 -47.01 7.99 -11.89
N ILE A 559 -46.20 9.03 -11.96
CA ILE A 559 -45.79 9.85 -10.81
C ILE A 559 -46.62 11.10 -10.81
N ASN A 560 -47.40 11.30 -9.72
CA ASN A 560 -48.20 12.50 -9.54
C ASN A 560 -47.29 13.67 -9.13
N ILE A 561 -47.22 14.70 -10.00
CA ILE A 561 -46.29 15.82 -9.83
C ILE A 561 -46.71 16.67 -8.62
N ALA A 562 -47.98 16.95 -8.42
CA ALA A 562 -48.44 17.77 -7.29
C ALA A 562 -48.12 17.11 -5.94
N MET A 563 -48.25 15.77 -5.85
CA MET A 563 -47.88 15.03 -4.64
C MET A 563 -46.36 15.04 -4.41
N LEU A 564 -45.58 14.92 -5.47
CA LEU A 564 -44.13 14.99 -5.39
C LEU A 564 -43.64 16.40 -4.98
N GLU A 565 -44.21 17.45 -5.55
CA GLU A 565 -43.93 18.83 -5.16
C GLU A 565 -44.28 19.10 -3.68
N ASN A 566 -45.43 18.61 -3.22
CA ASN A 566 -45.81 18.76 -1.81
C ASN A 566 -44.83 18.04 -0.88
N TYR A 567 -44.38 16.85 -1.26
CA TYR A 567 -43.35 16.12 -0.54
C TYR A 567 -42.03 16.90 -0.48
N CYS A 568 -41.58 17.45 -1.58
CA CYS A 568 -40.34 18.24 -1.64
C CYS A 568 -40.43 19.53 -0.83
N LYS A 569 -41.56 20.26 -0.88
CA LYS A 569 -41.79 21.44 -0.06
C LYS A 569 -41.82 21.13 1.44
N PHE A 570 -42.37 19.96 1.83
CA PHE A 570 -42.35 19.52 3.21
C PHE A 570 -40.91 19.28 3.74
N LEU A 571 -40.05 18.75 2.92
CA LEU A 571 -38.63 18.56 3.27
C LEU A 571 -37.87 19.89 3.39
N GLU A 572 -38.13 20.86 2.51
CA GLU A 572 -37.49 22.19 2.55
C GLU A 572 -37.90 23.00 3.80
N VAL A 573 -39.13 22.83 4.29
CA VAL A 573 -39.65 23.52 5.50
C VAL A 573 -39.17 22.85 6.79
N GLY A 574 -38.76 21.59 6.75
CA GLY A 574 -38.22 20.84 7.90
C GLY A 574 -36.75 21.12 8.24
N GLU A 575 -36.03 21.95 7.47
CA GLU A 575 -34.64 22.36 7.70
C GLU A 575 -34.49 23.70 8.46
N VAL A 576 -35.53 24.23 9.14
CA VAL A 576 -35.46 25.43 9.99
C VAL A 576 -35.31 25.11 11.46
#